data_a7cd807241301b93de9f847b626bbf91
#
_entry.id   a7cd807241301b93de9f847b626bbf91
#
_cell.length_a   1.000
_cell.length_b   1.000
_cell.length_c   1.000
_cell.angle_alpha   90.00
_cell.angle_beta   90.00
_cell.angle_gamma   90.00
#
_symmetry.space_group_name_H-M   'P 1'
#
loop_
_entity.id
_entity.type
_entity.pdbx_description
1 polymer ?
#
loop_
_entity_poly.entity_id
_entity_poly.type
_entity_poly.pdbx_seq_one_letter_code
_entity_poly.pdbx_strand_id
1 'polypeptide(L)'
;MFTGIVETTGEVQAVIDDEGGRRMRIGAPFEGLDHGQSISVSGVCLTVEKAADGEWFEVFLAQETLARTFFDDLDGGDQVNLERAMPADGRFDGHIVQGHVDTTAEIVGIEQEGDDWTFTFSLPEAHRDYLVQKGSITVDGISLTVADRRSEAFDVAIIPTTYAETTLSEKSVGDPVHLEVDVVAKYVEQLA
;
A
#
# COMPACT_ATOMS: atom_id res chain seq x y z
N MET A 1 6.42 -1.11 11.20
CA MET A 1 7.13 0.01 10.56
C MET A 1 7.73 -0.51 9.28
N PHE A 2 7.52 0.22 8.18
CA PHE A 2 7.89 -0.13 6.81
C PHE A 2 8.61 1.05 6.16
N THR A 3 9.10 0.85 4.96
CA THR A 3 9.79 1.87 4.18
C THR A 3 9.01 2.29 2.93
N GLY A 4 8.01 1.52 2.55
CA GLY A 4 7.28 1.65 1.30
C GLY A 4 8.06 1.11 0.08
N ILE A 5 9.05 0.26 0.33
CA ILE A 5 9.74 -0.48 -0.72
C ILE A 5 9.13 -1.88 -0.78
N VAL A 6 8.29 -2.09 -1.79
CA VAL A 6 7.63 -3.37 -2.03
C VAL A 6 8.69 -4.43 -2.33
N GLU A 7 8.65 -5.56 -1.61
CA GLU A 7 9.58 -6.66 -1.81
C GLU A 7 9.10 -7.63 -2.91
N THR A 8 7.79 -7.80 -3.01
CA THR A 8 7.14 -8.68 -4.01
C THR A 8 5.65 -8.41 -4.06
N THR A 9 4.96 -8.97 -5.04
CA THR A 9 3.50 -9.13 -5.02
C THR A 9 3.12 -10.51 -4.49
N GLY A 10 1.89 -10.64 -3.98
CA GLY A 10 1.31 -11.90 -3.54
C GLY A 10 -0.12 -12.04 -4.04
N GLU A 11 -0.54 -13.29 -4.29
CA GLU A 11 -1.90 -13.60 -4.73
C GLU A 11 -2.80 -13.91 -3.53
N VAL A 12 -3.97 -13.30 -3.46
CA VAL A 12 -5.03 -13.69 -2.52
C VAL A 12 -5.53 -15.09 -2.90
N GLN A 13 -5.20 -16.10 -2.11
CA GLN A 13 -5.57 -17.51 -2.37
C GLN A 13 -6.93 -17.87 -1.79
N ALA A 14 -7.31 -17.25 -0.69
CA ALA A 14 -8.60 -17.48 -0.04
C ALA A 14 -9.02 -16.28 0.81
N VAL A 15 -10.33 -16.04 0.82
CA VAL A 15 -10.99 -15.06 1.66
C VAL A 15 -12.07 -15.78 2.46
N ILE A 16 -12.11 -15.58 3.77
CA ILE A 16 -13.07 -16.19 4.68
C ILE A 16 -13.64 -15.12 5.59
N ASP A 17 -14.93 -14.82 5.44
CA ASP A 17 -15.63 -13.94 6.38
C ASP A 17 -15.83 -14.66 7.72
N ASP A 18 -15.51 -13.98 8.81
CA ASP A 18 -15.56 -14.49 10.18
C ASP A 18 -16.28 -13.48 11.09
N GLU A 19 -16.69 -13.90 12.28
CA GLU A 19 -17.27 -12.97 13.26
C GLU A 19 -16.25 -11.86 13.61
N GLY A 20 -16.60 -10.61 13.26
CA GLY A 20 -15.79 -9.42 13.58
C GLY A 20 -14.78 -9.01 12.51
N GLY A 21 -14.71 -9.69 11.36
CA GLY A 21 -13.78 -9.31 10.29
C GLY A 21 -13.66 -10.35 9.18
N ARG A 22 -12.52 -10.35 8.54
CA ARG A 22 -12.20 -11.18 7.38
C ARG A 22 -10.81 -11.79 7.54
N ARG A 23 -10.66 -13.06 7.21
CA ARG A 23 -9.36 -13.72 7.11
C ARG A 23 -8.96 -13.85 5.66
N MET A 24 -7.72 -13.47 5.36
CA MET A 24 -7.13 -13.66 4.02
C MET A 24 -5.92 -14.58 4.12
N ARG A 25 -5.82 -15.51 3.17
CA ARG A 25 -4.60 -16.25 2.88
C ARG A 25 -3.97 -15.68 1.63
N ILE A 26 -2.70 -15.33 1.72
CA ILE A 26 -1.94 -14.69 0.64
C ILE A 26 -0.75 -15.57 0.32
N GLY A 27 -0.64 -15.97 -0.95
CA GLY A 27 0.53 -16.67 -1.49
C GLY A 27 1.72 -15.72 -1.57
N ALA A 28 2.86 -16.08 -0.99
CA ALA A 28 4.06 -15.26 -1.02
C ALA A 28 5.33 -16.11 -0.81
N PRO A 29 6.45 -15.76 -1.47
CA PRO A 29 7.70 -16.52 -1.38
C PRO A 29 8.53 -16.19 -0.12
N PHE A 30 7.89 -15.70 0.94
CA PHE A 30 8.59 -15.35 2.17
C PHE A 30 8.90 -16.57 3.02
N GLU A 31 10.13 -16.64 3.49
CA GLU A 31 10.56 -17.60 4.52
C GLU A 31 10.72 -16.88 5.86
N GLY A 32 10.53 -17.60 6.97
CA GLY A 32 10.75 -17.11 8.32
C GLY A 32 9.72 -16.07 8.79
N LEU A 33 8.48 -16.12 8.29
CA LEU A 33 7.38 -15.34 8.85
C LEU A 33 6.85 -16.01 10.11
N ASP A 34 7.06 -15.38 11.27
CA ASP A 34 6.57 -15.87 12.54
C ASP A 34 5.17 -15.32 12.89
N HIS A 35 4.42 -16.10 13.67
CA HIS A 35 3.17 -15.63 14.25
C HIS A 35 3.38 -14.35 15.08
N GLY A 36 2.55 -13.35 14.83
CA GLY A 36 2.60 -12.04 15.50
C GLY A 36 3.50 -11.01 14.81
N GLN A 37 4.21 -11.38 13.75
CA GLN A 37 4.96 -10.40 12.94
C GLN A 37 4.02 -9.48 12.17
N SER A 38 4.48 -8.24 11.97
CA SER A 38 3.80 -7.29 11.08
C SER A 38 4.25 -7.49 9.63
N ILE A 39 3.29 -7.45 8.73
CA ILE A 39 3.50 -7.41 7.29
C ILE A 39 2.61 -6.32 6.69
N SER A 40 3.13 -5.57 5.72
CA SER A 40 2.34 -4.62 4.92
C SER A 40 1.74 -5.36 3.73
N VAL A 41 0.43 -5.31 3.59
CA VAL A 41 -0.31 -5.82 2.44
C VAL A 41 -0.95 -4.63 1.76
N SER A 42 -0.52 -4.29 0.55
CA SER A 42 -0.93 -3.07 -0.18
C SER A 42 -1.03 -1.84 0.73
N GLY A 43 -0.01 -1.63 1.60
CA GLY A 43 0.06 -0.48 2.52
C GLY A 43 -0.70 -0.64 3.84
N VAL A 44 -1.37 -1.76 4.07
CA VAL A 44 -2.06 -2.04 5.34
C VAL A 44 -1.19 -2.91 6.24
N CYS A 45 -0.86 -2.42 7.43
CA CYS A 45 -0.13 -3.18 8.43
C CYS A 45 -1.04 -4.24 9.04
N LEU A 46 -0.75 -5.50 8.77
CA LEU A 46 -1.48 -6.64 9.29
C LEU A 46 -0.56 -7.54 10.12
N THR A 47 -1.16 -8.37 10.96
CA THR A 47 -0.43 -9.32 11.80
C THR A 47 -0.54 -10.72 11.22
N VAL A 48 0.59 -11.38 11.03
CA VAL A 48 0.65 -12.77 10.58
C VAL A 48 0.06 -13.67 11.67
N GLU A 49 -1.02 -14.41 11.34
CA GLU A 49 -1.60 -15.42 12.23
C GLU A 49 -0.98 -16.80 12.02
N LYS A 50 -0.73 -17.16 10.76
CA LYS A 50 -0.09 -18.42 10.35
C LYS A 50 0.72 -18.19 9.10
N ALA A 51 1.74 -19.01 8.89
CA ALA A 51 2.52 -19.04 7.66
C ALA A 51 3.00 -20.46 7.34
N ALA A 52 3.24 -20.70 6.06
CA ALA A 52 4.00 -21.83 5.54
C ALA A 52 5.13 -21.26 4.68
N ASP A 53 6.36 -21.54 5.06
CA ASP A 53 7.58 -20.97 4.48
C ASP A 53 7.60 -21.12 2.95
N GLY A 54 7.78 -20.00 2.27
CA GLY A 54 7.86 -19.93 0.81
C GLY A 54 6.56 -20.21 0.07
N GLU A 55 5.43 -20.38 0.77
CA GLU A 55 4.16 -20.76 0.15
C GLU A 55 3.07 -19.71 0.38
N TRP A 56 2.72 -19.43 1.65
CA TRP A 56 1.62 -18.52 1.99
C TRP A 56 1.69 -18.04 3.45
N PHE A 57 0.93 -16.99 3.75
CA PHE A 57 0.60 -16.56 5.12
C PHE A 57 -0.88 -16.19 5.25
N GLU A 58 -1.39 -16.23 6.49
CA GLU A 58 -2.75 -15.79 6.85
C GLU A 58 -2.71 -14.57 7.74
N VAL A 59 -3.63 -13.64 7.47
CA VAL A 59 -3.85 -12.42 8.26
C VAL A 59 -5.34 -12.26 8.56
N PHE A 60 -5.64 -11.57 9.67
CA PHE A 60 -7.00 -11.17 10.03
C PHE A 60 -7.17 -9.67 9.87
N LEU A 61 -8.25 -9.27 9.21
CA LEU A 61 -8.67 -7.89 9.00
C LEU A 61 -9.88 -7.61 9.88
N ALA A 62 -9.72 -6.69 10.82
CA ALA A 62 -10.81 -6.22 11.66
C ALA A 62 -11.82 -5.39 10.85
N GLN A 63 -13.06 -5.25 11.34
CA GLN A 63 -14.11 -4.45 10.68
C GLN A 63 -13.67 -3.01 10.39
N GLU A 64 -12.89 -2.39 11.27
CA GLU A 64 -12.37 -1.03 11.04
C GLU A 64 -11.39 -0.99 9.86
N THR A 65 -10.55 -2.02 9.71
CA THR A 65 -9.64 -2.15 8.56
C THR A 65 -10.43 -2.27 7.27
N LEU A 66 -11.44 -3.14 7.23
CA LEU A 66 -12.31 -3.31 6.07
C LEU A 66 -13.04 -2.00 5.71
N ALA A 67 -13.54 -1.27 6.71
CA ALA A 67 -14.25 0.00 6.48
C ALA A 67 -13.37 1.14 5.94
N ARG A 68 -12.03 1.06 6.09
CA ARG A 68 -11.08 2.10 5.64
C ARG A 68 -10.30 1.74 4.38
N THR A 69 -10.45 0.52 3.91
CA THR A 69 -9.67 -0.05 2.80
C THR A 69 -10.61 -0.62 1.74
N PHE A 70 -10.06 -0.91 0.57
CA PHE A 70 -10.83 -1.65 -0.45
C PHE A 70 -10.74 -3.19 -0.29
N PHE A 71 -10.24 -3.67 0.84
CA PHE A 71 -10.05 -5.10 1.08
C PHE A 71 -11.35 -5.90 1.19
N ASP A 72 -12.48 -5.22 1.36
CA ASP A 72 -13.80 -5.88 1.31
C ASP A 72 -14.15 -6.36 -0.11
N ASP A 73 -13.56 -5.73 -1.13
CA ASP A 73 -13.77 -6.06 -2.54
C ASP A 73 -12.79 -7.11 -3.08
N LEU A 74 -11.77 -7.53 -2.30
CA LEU A 74 -10.78 -8.51 -2.76
C LEU A 74 -11.33 -9.93 -2.71
N ASP A 75 -11.06 -10.67 -3.79
CA ASP A 75 -11.38 -12.08 -3.96
C ASP A 75 -10.13 -12.93 -4.28
N GLY A 76 -10.32 -14.25 -4.37
CA GLY A 76 -9.25 -15.16 -4.78
C GLY A 76 -8.77 -14.90 -6.20
N GLY A 77 -7.45 -14.75 -6.37
CA GLY A 77 -6.76 -14.41 -7.61
C GLY A 77 -6.26 -12.96 -7.66
N ASP A 78 -6.76 -12.07 -6.79
CA ASP A 78 -6.30 -10.68 -6.76
C ASP A 78 -4.86 -10.57 -6.26
N GLN A 79 -4.13 -9.60 -6.82
CA GLN A 79 -2.74 -9.34 -6.45
C GLN A 79 -2.64 -8.20 -5.43
N VAL A 80 -1.70 -8.35 -4.49
CA VAL A 80 -1.41 -7.35 -3.45
C VAL A 80 0.09 -7.11 -3.34
N ASN A 81 0.49 -5.87 -3.04
CA ASN A 81 1.88 -5.53 -2.74
C ASN A 81 2.27 -6.02 -1.35
N LEU A 82 3.46 -6.53 -1.18
CA LEU A 82 3.94 -7.08 0.08
C LEU A 82 5.28 -6.47 0.49
N GLU A 83 5.36 -6.07 1.77
CA GLU A 83 6.60 -5.63 2.42
C GLU A 83 6.62 -6.17 3.84
N ARG A 84 7.70 -6.86 4.24
CA ARG A 84 7.93 -7.28 5.62
C ARG A 84 8.34 -6.08 6.47
N ALA A 85 8.04 -6.12 7.76
CA ALA A 85 8.51 -5.10 8.69
C ALA A 85 10.03 -4.96 8.61
N MET A 86 10.51 -3.70 8.50
CA MET A 86 11.93 -3.39 8.40
C MET A 86 12.68 -3.91 9.63
N PRO A 87 13.77 -4.71 9.46
CA PRO A 87 14.63 -5.12 10.55
C PRO A 87 15.35 -3.91 11.17
N ALA A 88 15.73 -4.00 12.45
CA ALA A 88 16.31 -2.88 13.19
C ALA A 88 17.65 -2.37 12.63
N ASP A 89 18.36 -3.17 11.86
CA ASP A 89 19.59 -2.87 11.14
C ASP A 89 19.39 -2.69 9.63
N GLY A 90 18.13 -2.63 9.19
CA GLY A 90 17.74 -2.44 7.78
C GLY A 90 18.07 -1.05 7.26
N ARG A 91 18.09 -0.93 5.92
CA ARG A 91 18.27 0.36 5.24
C ARG A 91 16.91 1.06 5.12
N PHE A 92 16.98 2.37 5.12
CA PHE A 92 15.81 3.23 4.99
C PHE A 92 15.80 3.83 3.57
N ASP A 93 15.33 3.06 2.58
CA ASP A 93 15.43 3.43 1.17
C ASP A 93 14.20 4.23 0.65
N GLY A 94 13.07 4.22 1.39
CA GLY A 94 11.88 5.01 1.10
C GLY A 94 11.66 6.16 2.11
N HIS A 95 10.46 6.19 2.72
CA HIS A 95 10.13 7.11 3.81
C HIS A 95 9.49 6.36 4.98
N ILE A 96 9.13 7.04 6.08
CA ILE A 96 8.50 6.40 7.24
C ILE A 96 7.08 5.99 6.87
N VAL A 97 6.85 4.70 6.66
CA VAL A 97 5.55 4.10 6.37
C VAL A 97 5.12 3.28 7.58
N GLN A 98 3.94 3.57 8.09
CA GLN A 98 3.40 2.88 9.25
C GLN A 98 2.55 1.66 8.85
N GLY A 99 1.96 1.70 7.65
CA GLY A 99 0.95 0.78 7.21
C GLY A 99 -0.44 1.15 7.76
N HIS A 100 -0.63 2.42 8.07
CA HIS A 100 -1.88 2.95 8.62
C HIS A 100 -2.58 3.80 7.55
N VAL A 101 -3.31 3.11 6.68
CA VAL A 101 -4.06 3.72 5.59
C VAL A 101 -5.00 4.81 6.12
N ASP A 102 -4.87 6.00 5.57
CA ASP A 102 -5.71 7.14 5.94
C ASP A 102 -7.04 7.14 5.20
N THR A 103 -6.99 6.78 3.91
CA THR A 103 -8.13 6.80 3.00
C THR A 103 -7.84 5.95 1.76
N THR A 104 -8.87 5.80 0.94
CA THR A 104 -8.74 5.30 -0.43
C THR A 104 -8.80 6.47 -1.42
N ALA A 105 -8.20 6.27 -2.58
CA ALA A 105 -8.31 7.15 -3.75
C ALA A 105 -8.53 6.29 -4.99
N GLU A 106 -8.77 6.93 -6.13
CA GLU A 106 -8.92 6.27 -7.42
C GLU A 106 -7.79 6.68 -8.36
N ILE A 107 -7.37 5.79 -9.23
CA ILE A 107 -6.54 6.13 -10.38
C ILE A 107 -7.42 6.88 -11.39
N VAL A 108 -7.11 8.14 -11.65
CA VAL A 108 -7.88 8.98 -12.58
C VAL A 108 -7.16 9.22 -13.91
N GLY A 109 -5.91 8.79 -14.02
CA GLY A 109 -5.14 8.85 -15.27
C GLY A 109 -3.89 7.98 -15.21
N ILE A 110 -3.55 7.39 -16.35
CA ILE A 110 -2.30 6.66 -16.58
C ILE A 110 -1.77 7.08 -17.94
N GLU A 111 -0.58 7.66 -17.98
CA GLU A 111 0.08 8.07 -19.18
C GLU A 111 1.47 7.44 -19.25
N GLN A 112 1.84 6.89 -20.38
CA GLN A 112 3.19 6.36 -20.60
C GLN A 112 3.99 7.33 -21.46
N GLU A 113 5.17 7.70 -21.01
CA GLU A 113 6.10 8.55 -21.73
C GLU A 113 7.48 7.86 -21.79
N GLY A 114 7.79 7.30 -22.95
CA GLY A 114 8.98 6.45 -23.12
C GLY A 114 8.86 5.15 -22.30
N ASP A 115 9.81 4.93 -21.40
CA ASP A 115 9.84 3.76 -20.52
C ASP A 115 9.21 4.05 -19.14
N ASP A 116 8.87 5.31 -18.84
CA ASP A 116 8.27 5.73 -17.58
C ASP A 116 6.76 5.89 -17.72
N TRP A 117 6.05 5.89 -16.56
CA TRP A 117 4.63 6.18 -16.49
C TRP A 117 4.38 7.37 -15.55
N THR A 118 3.34 8.12 -15.87
CA THR A 118 2.72 9.08 -14.94
C THR A 118 1.37 8.53 -14.53
N PHE A 119 1.22 8.27 -13.22
CA PHE A 119 -0.05 7.93 -12.62
C PHE A 119 -0.65 9.17 -11.97
N THR A 120 -1.91 9.45 -12.26
CA THR A 120 -2.70 10.48 -11.61
C THR A 120 -3.70 9.83 -10.66
N PHE A 121 -3.68 10.24 -9.40
CA PHE A 121 -4.60 9.77 -8.38
C PHE A 121 -5.54 10.90 -7.96
N SER A 122 -6.78 10.56 -7.59
CA SER A 122 -7.68 11.51 -6.94
C SER A 122 -7.12 11.91 -5.57
N LEU A 123 -7.36 13.15 -5.16
CA LEU A 123 -6.91 13.68 -3.86
C LEU A 123 -8.11 14.06 -3.00
N PRO A 124 -8.48 13.22 -2.02
CA PRO A 124 -9.56 13.52 -1.09
C PRO A 124 -9.31 14.83 -0.33
N GLU A 125 -10.34 15.66 -0.20
CA GLU A 125 -10.26 17.01 0.34
C GLU A 125 -9.61 17.06 1.74
N ALA A 126 -9.96 16.11 2.60
CA ALA A 126 -9.45 16.04 3.97
C ALA A 126 -7.94 15.78 4.06
N HIS A 127 -7.30 15.35 2.95
CA HIS A 127 -5.88 14.99 2.94
C HIS A 127 -5.01 15.94 2.12
N ARG A 128 -5.61 17.01 1.57
CA ARG A 128 -4.91 17.96 0.68
C ARG A 128 -3.72 18.65 1.33
N ASP A 129 -3.85 19.03 2.59
CA ASP A 129 -2.85 19.83 3.30
C ASP A 129 -1.62 19.00 3.72
N TYR A 130 -1.73 17.67 3.69
CA TYR A 130 -0.60 16.77 3.97
C TYR A 130 0.27 16.50 2.75
N LEU A 131 -0.20 16.78 1.51
CA LEU A 131 0.58 16.56 0.30
C LEU A 131 1.25 17.85 -0.15
N VAL A 132 2.54 17.78 -0.37
CA VAL A 132 3.33 18.87 -0.96
C VAL A 132 4.06 18.35 -2.20
N GLN A 133 4.24 19.22 -3.20
CA GLN A 133 5.04 18.86 -4.37
C GLN A 133 6.47 18.48 -3.93
N LYS A 134 7.00 17.38 -4.47
CA LYS A 134 8.25 16.73 -4.07
C LYS A 134 8.26 16.11 -2.67
N GLY A 135 7.13 16.09 -1.98
CA GLY A 135 6.94 15.30 -0.76
C GLY A 135 6.71 13.82 -1.05
N SER A 136 6.72 13.02 0.01
CA SER A 136 6.44 11.59 -0.05
C SER A 136 4.96 11.31 0.16
N ILE A 137 4.48 10.26 -0.48
CA ILE A 137 3.15 9.66 -0.30
C ILE A 137 3.28 8.15 -0.43
N THR A 138 2.51 7.40 0.33
CA THR A 138 2.39 5.95 0.15
C THR A 138 1.12 5.63 -0.62
N VAL A 139 1.25 4.92 -1.74
CA VAL A 139 0.13 4.41 -2.56
C VAL A 139 0.22 2.90 -2.61
N ASP A 140 -0.79 2.18 -2.14
CA ASP A 140 -0.79 0.70 -2.04
C ASP A 140 0.52 0.14 -1.43
N GLY A 141 1.06 0.82 -0.41
CA GLY A 141 2.32 0.44 0.24
C GLY A 141 3.59 0.89 -0.49
N ILE A 142 3.47 1.53 -1.65
CA ILE A 142 4.61 1.98 -2.44
C ILE A 142 4.98 3.41 -2.03
N SER A 143 6.23 3.64 -1.62
CA SER A 143 6.78 4.97 -1.35
C SER A 143 7.01 5.72 -2.66
N LEU A 144 6.27 6.79 -2.88
CA LEU A 144 6.31 7.58 -4.11
C LEU A 144 6.56 9.05 -3.82
N THR A 145 7.09 9.75 -4.82
CA THR A 145 7.29 11.20 -4.76
C THR A 145 6.20 11.92 -5.56
N VAL A 146 5.52 12.87 -4.93
CA VAL A 146 4.53 13.72 -5.58
C VAL A 146 5.23 14.58 -6.64
N ALA A 147 4.97 14.30 -7.92
CA ALA A 147 5.54 15.05 -9.04
C ALA A 147 4.82 16.39 -9.25
N ASP A 148 3.49 16.37 -9.22
CA ASP A 148 2.64 17.55 -9.27
C ASP A 148 1.43 17.38 -8.36
N ARG A 149 0.88 18.51 -7.86
CA ARG A 149 -0.29 18.53 -6.99
C ARG A 149 -1.30 19.57 -7.46
N ARG A 150 -2.50 19.13 -7.70
CA ARG A 150 -3.67 19.96 -8.04
C ARG A 150 -4.68 19.95 -6.88
N SER A 151 -5.76 20.70 -7.01
CA SER A 151 -6.80 20.75 -5.96
C SER A 151 -7.47 19.41 -5.67
N GLU A 152 -7.64 18.56 -6.67
CA GLU A 152 -8.43 17.32 -6.60
C GLU A 152 -7.67 16.07 -7.08
N ALA A 153 -6.39 16.23 -7.41
CA ALA A 153 -5.55 15.15 -7.91
C ALA A 153 -4.07 15.43 -7.66
N PHE A 154 -3.24 14.38 -7.70
CA PHE A 154 -1.80 14.48 -7.72
C PHE A 154 -1.20 13.47 -8.70
N ASP A 155 -0.03 13.80 -9.21
CA ASP A 155 0.72 12.96 -10.14
C ASP A 155 1.95 12.39 -9.46
N VAL A 156 2.29 11.16 -9.84
CA VAL A 156 3.54 10.52 -9.49
C VAL A 156 4.20 9.94 -10.74
N ALA A 157 5.52 10.02 -10.82
CA ALA A 157 6.28 9.36 -11.87
C ALA A 157 6.66 7.95 -11.39
N ILE A 158 6.35 6.94 -12.19
CA ILE A 158 6.63 5.53 -11.92
C ILE A 158 7.71 5.05 -12.89
N ILE A 159 8.86 4.65 -12.34
CA ILE A 159 9.96 4.07 -13.11
C ILE A 159 9.65 2.62 -13.50
N PRO A 160 10.29 2.07 -14.56
CA PRO A 160 10.00 0.72 -15.04
C PRO A 160 10.06 -0.38 -13.97
N THR A 161 11.03 -0.32 -13.08
CA THR A 161 11.17 -1.29 -11.98
C THR A 161 9.96 -1.26 -11.05
N THR A 162 9.55 -0.08 -10.58
CA THR A 162 8.37 0.06 -9.71
C THR A 162 7.10 -0.42 -10.40
N TYR A 163 6.94 -0.08 -11.68
CA TYR A 163 5.79 -0.54 -12.48
C TYR A 163 5.74 -2.07 -12.57
N ALA A 164 6.87 -2.71 -12.89
CA ALA A 164 6.93 -4.15 -13.12
C ALA A 164 6.87 -4.99 -11.83
N GLU A 165 7.38 -4.47 -10.71
CA GLU A 165 7.52 -5.22 -9.44
C GLU A 165 6.38 -4.95 -8.45
N THR A 166 5.37 -4.15 -8.85
CA THR A 166 4.21 -3.84 -8.01
C THR A 166 2.91 -4.07 -8.76
N THR A 167 1.79 -4.04 -8.02
CA THR A 167 0.45 -4.18 -8.59
C THR A 167 0.06 -3.06 -9.55
N LEU A 168 0.83 -1.97 -9.66
CA LEU A 168 0.54 -0.87 -10.59
C LEU A 168 0.48 -1.32 -12.05
N SER A 169 1.21 -2.37 -12.44
CA SER A 169 1.19 -2.91 -13.80
C SER A 169 -0.14 -3.57 -14.18
N GLU A 170 -0.93 -3.98 -13.20
CA GLU A 170 -2.22 -4.64 -13.38
C GLU A 170 -3.41 -3.69 -13.22
N LYS A 171 -3.16 -2.48 -12.69
CA LYS A 171 -4.21 -1.50 -12.40
C LYS A 171 -4.58 -0.66 -13.62
N SER A 172 -5.82 -0.18 -13.60
CA SER A 172 -6.45 0.63 -14.64
C SER A 172 -7.07 1.91 -14.05
N VAL A 173 -7.41 2.85 -14.92
CA VAL A 173 -8.18 4.04 -14.51
C VAL A 173 -9.54 3.61 -13.95
N GLY A 174 -9.86 4.11 -12.76
CA GLY A 174 -11.04 3.78 -11.97
C GLY A 174 -10.74 2.80 -10.82
N ASP A 175 -9.59 2.14 -10.82
CA ASP A 175 -9.27 1.21 -9.75
C ASP A 175 -8.93 1.95 -8.45
N PRO A 176 -9.36 1.41 -7.29
CA PRO A 176 -9.05 1.97 -6.00
C PRO A 176 -7.59 1.72 -5.61
N VAL A 177 -7.05 2.64 -4.81
CA VAL A 177 -5.75 2.51 -4.14
C VAL A 177 -5.84 2.98 -2.69
N HIS A 178 -5.02 2.42 -1.82
CA HIS A 178 -4.83 2.91 -0.46
C HIS A 178 -3.88 4.11 -0.45
N LEU A 179 -4.20 5.12 0.33
CA LEU A 179 -3.31 6.25 0.59
C LEU A 179 -2.93 6.31 2.08
N GLU A 180 -1.63 6.44 2.34
CA GLU A 180 -1.09 6.84 3.64
C GLU A 180 -0.24 8.09 3.42
N VAL A 181 -0.62 9.22 4.03
CA VAL A 181 0.17 10.45 3.98
C VAL A 181 1.38 10.35 4.90
N ASP A 182 2.46 11.06 4.56
CA ASP A 182 3.67 11.06 5.39
C ASP A 182 3.33 11.46 6.83
N VAL A 183 3.66 10.59 7.78
CA VAL A 183 3.40 10.81 9.21
C VAL A 183 4.03 12.10 9.73
N VAL A 184 5.13 12.54 9.15
CA VAL A 184 5.77 13.82 9.49
C VAL A 184 4.85 15.00 9.18
N ALA A 185 4.12 14.96 8.06
CA ALA A 185 3.15 16.00 7.72
C ALA A 185 2.02 16.10 8.75
N LYS A 186 1.53 14.96 9.27
CA LYS A 186 0.51 14.92 10.34
C LYS A 186 0.98 15.61 11.63
N TYR A 187 2.23 15.36 12.03
CA TYR A 187 2.79 16.00 13.22
C TYR A 187 3.07 17.49 13.01
N VAL A 188 3.52 17.90 11.83
CA VAL A 188 3.76 19.32 11.52
C VAL A 188 2.47 20.12 11.58
N GLU A 189 1.36 19.58 11.03
CA GLU A 189 0.05 20.25 11.09
C GLU A 189 -0.42 20.48 12.52
N GLN A 190 -0.23 19.51 13.42
CA GLN A 190 -0.63 19.66 14.83
C GLN A 190 0.19 20.70 15.60
N LEU A 191 1.34 21.13 15.08
CA LEU A 191 2.23 22.09 15.71
C LEU A 191 2.05 23.50 15.14
N ALA A 192 1.31 23.66 14.04
CA ALA A 192 1.06 24.93 13.36
C ALA A 192 -0.21 25.62 13.87
#